data_1acf923953101c652d527d283355797c
#
_entry.id   1acf923953101c652d527d283355797c
#
_cell.length_a   1.000
_cell.length_b   1.000
_cell.length_c   1.000
_cell.angle_alpha   90.00
_cell.angle_beta   90.00
_cell.angle_gamma   90.00
#
_symmetry.space_group_name_H-M   'P 1'
#
loop_
_entity.id
_entity.type
_entity.pdbx_description
1 polymer ?
#
loop_
_entity_poly.entity_id
_entity_poly.type
_entity_poly.pdbx_seq_one_letter_code
_entity_poly.pdbx_strand_id
1 'polypeptide(L)'
;MINPDSVGRTFEGAGSVTVSQSEIDDFCSVVSETNTSVAPPTFSIRISLSQYESILTQPEIGVDWTRLVHGDQKFEIFRPIVAGDVFKCSATIETLRIAAGNEIVSVRSDLHNGSELVVSSWSTLVVRA
;
A
#
# COMPACT_ATOMS: atom_id res chain seq x y z
N MET A 1 20.99 -1.75 -2.13
CA MET A 1 20.39 -2.70 -1.15
C MET A 1 19.48 -1.94 -0.22
N ILE A 2 18.42 -2.60 0.20
CA ILE A 2 17.50 -2.02 1.19
C ILE A 2 18.25 -1.84 2.51
N ASN A 3 18.08 -0.68 3.12
CA ASN A 3 18.72 -0.36 4.39
C ASN A 3 18.10 -1.20 5.52
N PRO A 4 18.85 -2.09 6.18
CA PRO A 4 18.32 -2.90 7.27
C PRO A 4 17.87 -2.07 8.48
N ASP A 5 18.39 -0.86 8.65
CA ASP A 5 17.98 0.03 9.74
C ASP A 5 16.58 0.61 9.53
N SER A 6 16.00 0.45 8.34
CA SER A 6 14.62 0.85 8.07
C SER A 6 13.59 -0.10 8.70
N VAL A 7 13.98 -1.31 9.04
CA VAL A 7 13.08 -2.31 9.64
C VAL A 7 12.55 -1.81 10.98
N GLY A 8 11.24 -1.88 11.17
CA GLY A 8 10.54 -1.38 12.34
C GLY A 8 10.17 0.10 12.28
N ARG A 9 10.62 0.83 11.25
CA ARG A 9 10.32 2.26 11.10
C ARG A 9 9.09 2.47 10.23
N THR A 10 8.35 3.53 10.53
CA THR A 10 7.17 3.97 9.79
C THR A 10 7.48 5.25 9.02
N PHE A 11 7.06 5.30 7.77
CA PHE A 11 7.28 6.41 6.86
C PHE A 11 5.92 6.92 6.35
N GLU A 12 5.75 8.24 6.34
CA GLU A 12 4.51 8.87 5.88
C GLU A 12 4.56 9.11 4.37
N GLY A 13 3.43 8.90 3.69
CA GLY A 13 3.25 9.31 2.31
C GLY A 13 3.09 10.82 2.18
N ALA A 14 3.34 11.36 0.99
CA ALA A 14 3.17 12.77 0.71
C ALA A 14 1.69 13.09 0.42
N GLY A 15 1.12 14.07 1.13
CA GLY A 15 -0.24 14.55 0.90
C GLY A 15 -1.33 13.54 1.27
N SER A 16 -2.49 13.72 0.67
CA SER A 16 -3.66 12.88 0.90
C SER A 16 -4.31 12.48 -0.43
N VAL A 17 -5.09 11.38 -0.40
CA VAL A 17 -5.83 10.86 -1.56
C VAL A 17 -7.31 10.91 -1.24
N THR A 18 -8.07 11.63 -2.07
CA THR A 18 -9.54 11.70 -1.97
C THR A 18 -10.15 10.64 -2.89
N VAL A 19 -11.05 9.84 -2.35
CA VAL A 19 -11.76 8.80 -3.11
C VAL A 19 -12.96 9.42 -3.79
N SER A 20 -13.08 9.27 -5.12
CA SER A 20 -14.23 9.69 -5.89
C SER A 20 -15.17 8.54 -6.20
N GLN A 21 -16.46 8.83 -6.41
CA GLN A 21 -17.41 7.82 -6.84
C GLN A 21 -17.03 7.23 -8.21
N SER A 22 -16.52 8.05 -9.12
CA SER A 22 -16.11 7.55 -10.44
C SER A 22 -14.96 6.54 -10.36
N GLU A 23 -14.01 6.72 -9.43
CA GLU A 23 -12.94 5.74 -9.19
C GLU A 23 -13.50 4.42 -8.66
N ILE A 24 -14.48 4.47 -7.76
CA ILE A 24 -15.16 3.25 -7.26
C ILE A 24 -15.90 2.56 -8.42
N ASP A 25 -16.65 3.32 -9.22
CA ASP A 25 -17.39 2.79 -10.35
C ASP A 25 -16.48 2.11 -11.36
N ASP A 26 -15.37 2.74 -11.71
CA ASP A 26 -14.38 2.19 -12.65
C ASP A 26 -13.77 0.90 -12.11
N PHE A 27 -13.40 0.88 -10.84
CA PHE A 27 -12.83 -0.32 -10.23
C PHE A 27 -13.85 -1.46 -10.17
N CYS A 28 -15.10 -1.16 -9.80
CA CYS A 28 -16.19 -2.14 -9.77
C CYS A 28 -16.43 -2.76 -11.16
N SER A 29 -16.37 -1.94 -12.22
CA SER A 29 -16.54 -2.45 -13.59
C SER A 29 -15.44 -3.43 -13.99
N VAL A 30 -14.21 -3.20 -13.55
CA VAL A 30 -13.06 -4.08 -13.86
C VAL A 30 -13.16 -5.42 -13.12
N VAL A 31 -13.64 -5.42 -11.88
CA VAL A 31 -13.76 -6.64 -11.07
C VAL A 31 -15.17 -7.28 -11.15
N SER A 32 -16.03 -6.76 -12.02
CA SER A 32 -17.40 -7.25 -12.22
C SER A 32 -18.28 -7.16 -10.97
N GLU A 33 -18.11 -6.11 -10.16
CA GLU A 33 -18.94 -5.84 -8.99
C GLU A 33 -20.08 -4.90 -9.35
N THR A 34 -21.31 -5.30 -9.04
CA THR A 34 -22.52 -4.51 -9.36
C THR A 34 -22.88 -3.51 -8.28
N ASN A 35 -22.47 -3.75 -7.01
CA ASN A 35 -22.69 -2.79 -5.91
C ASN A 35 -21.58 -1.75 -5.90
N THR A 36 -21.93 -0.51 -6.26
CA THR A 36 -21.00 0.63 -6.32
C THR A 36 -21.16 1.59 -5.12
N SER A 37 -22.00 1.26 -4.14
CA SER A 37 -22.20 2.11 -2.96
C SER A 37 -20.99 2.14 -2.03
N VAL A 38 -20.16 1.10 -2.09
CA VAL A 38 -18.88 1.00 -1.37
C VAL A 38 -17.81 0.48 -2.33
N ALA A 39 -16.54 0.75 -2.02
CA ALA A 39 -15.44 0.17 -2.79
C ALA A 39 -15.30 -1.32 -2.49
N PRO A 40 -14.97 -2.13 -3.51
CA PRO A 40 -14.63 -3.55 -3.29
C PRO A 40 -13.43 -3.70 -2.33
N PRO A 41 -13.30 -4.85 -1.63
CA PRO A 41 -12.25 -5.03 -0.62
C PRO A 41 -10.82 -4.80 -1.12
N THR A 42 -10.53 -5.04 -2.38
CA THR A 42 -9.19 -4.87 -2.94
C THR A 42 -8.91 -3.46 -3.46
N PHE A 43 -9.91 -2.57 -3.45
CA PHE A 43 -9.77 -1.20 -3.95
C PHE A 43 -8.63 -0.42 -3.29
N SER A 44 -8.39 -0.64 -2.00
CA SER A 44 -7.39 0.11 -1.22
C SER A 44 -5.97 -0.05 -1.75
N ILE A 45 -5.67 -1.12 -2.52
CA ILE A 45 -4.33 -1.30 -3.09
C ILE A 45 -3.95 -0.18 -4.06
N ARG A 46 -4.92 0.42 -4.76
CA ARG A 46 -4.68 1.57 -5.64
C ARG A 46 -4.07 2.73 -4.87
N ILE A 47 -4.59 2.97 -3.66
CA ILE A 47 -4.15 4.08 -2.81
C ILE A 47 -2.76 3.78 -2.26
N SER A 48 -2.55 2.59 -1.70
CA SER A 48 -1.26 2.19 -1.15
C SER A 48 -0.16 2.18 -2.21
N LEU A 49 -0.39 1.56 -3.37
CA LEU A 49 0.61 1.49 -4.43
C LEU A 49 0.94 2.85 -5.01
N SER A 50 -0.02 3.78 -5.05
CA SER A 50 0.24 5.14 -5.53
C SER A 50 1.25 5.89 -4.65
N GLN A 51 1.43 5.47 -3.40
CA GLN A 51 2.34 6.07 -2.43
C GLN A 51 3.66 5.30 -2.29
N TYR A 52 3.67 4.02 -2.61
CA TYR A 52 4.81 3.14 -2.33
C TYR A 52 6.08 3.57 -3.04
N GLU A 53 6.02 3.95 -4.30
CA GLU A 53 7.22 4.36 -5.02
C GLU A 53 7.92 5.51 -4.31
N SER A 54 7.19 6.57 -3.98
CA SER A 54 7.76 7.74 -3.33
C SER A 54 8.25 7.46 -1.90
N ILE A 55 7.62 6.52 -1.19
CA ILE A 55 8.03 6.15 0.17
C ILE A 55 9.25 5.23 0.12
N LEU A 56 9.16 4.13 -0.63
CA LEU A 56 10.13 3.05 -0.55
C LEU A 56 11.46 3.36 -1.24
N THR A 57 11.46 4.30 -2.20
CA THR A 57 12.69 4.74 -2.87
C THR A 57 13.47 5.80 -2.11
N GLN A 58 12.96 6.27 -0.97
CA GLN A 58 13.70 7.21 -0.12
C GLN A 58 15.05 6.61 0.30
N PRO A 59 16.11 7.44 0.44
CA PRO A 59 17.45 6.93 0.79
C PRO A 59 17.47 6.16 2.11
N GLU A 60 16.59 6.49 3.04
CA GLU A 60 16.46 5.80 4.33
C GLU A 60 16.00 4.35 4.20
N ILE A 61 15.34 4.01 3.11
CA ILE A 61 14.86 2.64 2.81
C ILE A 61 15.67 2.03 1.68
N GLY A 62 15.70 2.67 0.53
CA GLY A 62 16.56 2.31 -0.60
C GLY A 62 16.06 1.13 -1.44
N VAL A 63 14.75 1.01 -1.65
CA VAL A 63 14.19 0.01 -2.56
C VAL A 63 14.52 0.39 -4.01
N ASP A 64 15.07 -0.55 -4.76
CA ASP A 64 15.23 -0.40 -6.21
C ASP A 64 13.91 -0.76 -6.91
N TRP A 65 13.13 0.28 -7.22
CA TRP A 65 11.81 0.13 -7.82
C TRP A 65 11.84 -0.58 -9.18
N THR A 66 12.94 -0.45 -9.92
CA THR A 66 13.06 -1.03 -11.27
C THR A 66 13.15 -2.55 -11.26
N ARG A 67 13.52 -3.15 -10.13
CA ARG A 67 13.66 -4.59 -9.95
C ARG A 67 12.60 -5.20 -9.05
N LEU A 68 11.57 -4.41 -8.70
CA LEU A 68 10.54 -4.80 -7.76
C LEU A 68 9.51 -5.75 -8.40
N VAL A 69 9.16 -6.77 -7.65
CA VAL A 69 8.03 -7.68 -7.97
C VAL A 69 7.12 -7.74 -6.74
N HIS A 70 5.82 -7.62 -6.97
CA HIS A 70 4.82 -7.77 -5.94
C HIS A 70 4.50 -9.25 -5.76
N GLY A 71 4.82 -9.82 -4.61
CA GLY A 71 4.68 -11.26 -4.37
C GLY A 71 3.38 -11.66 -3.69
N ASP A 72 2.92 -10.88 -2.71
CA ASP A 72 1.75 -11.23 -1.90
C ASP A 72 1.09 -9.97 -1.34
N GLN A 73 -0.22 -10.07 -1.06
CA GLN A 73 -1.02 -8.97 -0.53
C GLN A 73 -2.08 -9.49 0.42
N LYS A 74 -2.18 -8.86 1.62
CA LYS A 74 -3.25 -9.10 2.58
C LYS A 74 -3.92 -7.78 2.95
N PHE A 75 -5.21 -7.85 3.28
CA PHE A 75 -5.99 -6.69 3.71
C PHE A 75 -6.70 -7.00 5.02
N GLU A 76 -6.78 -6.00 5.90
CA GLU A 76 -7.69 -5.95 7.03
C GLU A 76 -8.49 -4.66 6.92
N ILE A 77 -9.78 -4.79 6.65
CA ILE A 77 -10.68 -3.68 6.38
C ILE A 77 -11.57 -3.47 7.60
N PHE A 78 -11.44 -2.31 8.25
CA PHE A 78 -12.18 -2.00 9.46
C PHE A 78 -13.57 -1.42 9.17
N ARG A 79 -13.72 -0.78 8.03
CA ARG A 79 -15.00 -0.41 7.41
C ARG A 79 -14.84 -0.29 5.90
N PRO A 80 -15.94 -0.38 5.12
CA PRO A 80 -15.86 -0.15 3.68
C PRO A 80 -15.38 1.27 3.34
N ILE A 81 -14.61 1.38 2.26
CA ILE A 81 -14.22 2.68 1.68
C ILE A 81 -15.40 3.21 0.86
N VAL A 82 -15.71 4.48 1.05
CA VAL A 82 -16.79 5.17 0.33
C VAL A 82 -16.27 6.43 -0.34
N ALA A 83 -17.01 6.92 -1.33
CA ALA A 83 -16.71 8.21 -1.96
C ALA A 83 -16.70 9.33 -0.91
N GLY A 84 -15.76 10.24 -1.04
CA GLY A 84 -15.55 11.32 -0.09
C GLY A 84 -14.53 11.02 1.01
N ASP A 85 -14.11 9.77 1.18
CA ASP A 85 -13.01 9.44 2.08
C ASP A 85 -11.72 10.13 1.62
N VAL A 86 -10.97 10.67 2.59
CA VAL A 86 -9.69 11.32 2.36
C VAL A 86 -8.63 10.59 3.16
N PHE A 87 -7.72 9.90 2.46
CA PHE A 87 -6.74 9.04 3.11
C PHE A 87 -5.36 9.65 3.15
N LYS A 88 -4.71 9.50 4.31
CA LYS A 88 -3.25 9.55 4.43
C LYS A 88 -2.74 8.13 4.55
N CYS A 89 -1.65 7.86 3.83
CA CYS A 89 -1.00 6.54 3.79
C CYS A 89 0.31 6.60 4.58
N SER A 90 0.53 5.61 5.44
CA SER A 90 1.83 5.35 6.03
C SER A 90 2.30 3.95 5.67
N ALA A 91 3.60 3.75 5.61
CA ALA A 91 4.20 2.45 5.34
C ALA A 91 5.22 2.11 6.44
N THR A 92 5.09 0.93 7.01
CA THR A 92 6.02 0.38 8.00
C THR A 92 6.78 -0.78 7.39
N ILE A 93 8.10 -0.75 7.45
CA ILE A 93 8.93 -1.87 7.03
C ILE A 93 8.93 -2.88 8.16
N GLU A 94 8.26 -4.01 7.98
CA GLU A 94 8.12 -5.00 9.05
C GLU A 94 9.24 -6.01 9.08
N THR A 95 9.61 -6.53 7.92
CA THR A 95 10.69 -7.52 7.82
C THR A 95 11.51 -7.29 6.56
N LEU A 96 12.78 -7.68 6.64
CA LEU A 96 13.67 -7.73 5.50
C LEU A 96 14.50 -9.01 5.61
N ARG A 97 14.54 -9.80 4.53
CA ARG A 97 15.41 -10.96 4.45
C ARG A 97 15.99 -11.10 3.05
N ILE A 98 17.10 -11.77 2.95
CA ILE A 98 17.76 -12.04 1.68
C ILE A 98 17.68 -13.54 1.40
N ALA A 99 17.24 -13.90 0.19
CA ALA A 99 17.15 -15.29 -0.24
C ALA A 99 17.56 -15.38 -1.71
N ALA A 100 18.56 -16.20 -1.99
CA ALA A 100 19.12 -16.38 -3.34
C ALA A 100 19.47 -15.06 -4.03
N GLY A 101 20.01 -14.09 -3.28
CA GLY A 101 20.38 -12.77 -3.77
C GLY A 101 19.21 -11.79 -3.92
N ASN A 102 17.97 -12.24 -3.74
CA ASN A 102 16.81 -11.36 -3.75
C ASN A 102 16.56 -10.77 -2.37
N GLU A 103 16.18 -9.51 -2.32
CA GLU A 103 15.74 -8.88 -1.07
C GLU A 103 14.22 -9.02 -0.97
N ILE A 104 13.74 -9.60 0.11
CA ILE A 104 12.31 -9.83 0.35
C ILE A 104 11.91 -8.96 1.52
N VAL A 105 11.05 -7.98 1.25
CA VAL A 105 10.59 -7.01 2.25
C VAL A 105 9.08 -7.13 2.45
N SER A 106 8.66 -7.14 3.71
CA SER A 106 7.25 -7.03 4.08
C SER A 106 6.95 -5.60 4.52
N VAL A 107 5.97 -5.00 3.89
CA VAL A 107 5.55 -3.62 4.15
C VAL A 107 4.11 -3.63 4.62
N ARG A 108 3.84 -3.03 5.80
CA ARG A 108 2.48 -2.75 6.24
C ARG A 108 2.12 -1.33 5.81
N SER A 109 0.98 -1.18 5.18
CA SER A 109 0.39 0.11 4.84
C SER A 109 -0.85 0.36 5.69
N ASP A 110 -0.96 1.53 6.30
CA ASP A 110 -2.13 1.96 7.03
C ASP A 110 -2.76 3.16 6.32
N LEU A 111 -4.07 3.09 6.08
CA LEU A 111 -4.85 4.17 5.50
C LEU A 111 -5.75 4.78 6.57
N HIS A 112 -5.49 6.04 6.89
CA HIS A 112 -6.27 6.80 7.86
C HIS A 112 -7.12 7.86 7.16
N ASN A 113 -8.40 7.92 7.53
CA ASN A 113 -9.25 9.08 7.26
C ASN A 113 -9.31 9.92 8.54
N GLY A 114 -8.57 11.04 8.58
CA GLY A 114 -8.36 11.76 9.82
C GLY A 114 -7.66 10.89 10.85
N SER A 115 -8.26 10.71 12.03
CA SER A 115 -7.75 9.83 13.08
C SER A 115 -8.23 8.37 12.95
N GLU A 116 -9.16 8.09 12.04
CA GLU A 116 -9.73 6.77 11.87
C GLU A 116 -8.86 5.88 10.99
N LEU A 117 -8.42 4.74 11.52
CA LEU A 117 -7.79 3.69 10.73
C LEU A 117 -8.86 2.89 10.00
N VAL A 118 -8.85 2.95 8.68
CA VAL A 118 -9.87 2.32 7.83
C VAL A 118 -9.39 1.02 7.24
N VAL A 119 -8.14 0.96 6.79
CA VAL A 119 -7.55 -0.25 6.18
C VAL A 119 -6.11 -0.38 6.63
N SER A 120 -5.73 -1.58 7.04
CA SER A 120 -4.34 -2.03 7.10
C SER A 120 -4.10 -3.08 6.03
N SER A 121 -2.98 -3.01 5.34
CA SER A 121 -2.63 -4.02 4.35
C SER A 121 -1.15 -4.39 4.45
N TRP A 122 -0.84 -5.59 4.01
CA TRP A 122 0.52 -6.13 4.03
C TRP A 122 0.91 -6.58 2.63
N SER A 123 2.01 -6.06 2.15
CA SER A 123 2.58 -6.42 0.85
C SER A 123 3.91 -7.12 1.07
N THR A 124 4.08 -8.27 0.45
CA THR A 124 5.40 -8.88 0.32
C THR A 124 5.97 -8.48 -1.03
N LEU A 125 7.06 -7.75 -0.99
CA LEU A 125 7.74 -7.23 -2.17
C LEU A 125 9.10 -7.91 -2.32
N VAL A 126 9.46 -8.23 -3.55
CA VAL A 126 10.74 -8.87 -3.87
C VAL A 126 11.53 -7.95 -4.79
N VAL A 127 12.70 -7.51 -4.32
CA VAL A 127 13.67 -6.82 -5.17
C VAL A 127 14.61 -7.88 -5.71
N ARG A 128 14.56 -8.12 -7.02
CA ARG A 128 15.33 -9.19 -7.66
C ARG A 128 16.83 -8.87 -7.66
N ALA A 129 17.61 -9.93 -7.57
CA ALA A 129 19.05 -9.84 -7.68
C ALA A 129 19.53 -9.28 -9.03
#